data_2e416c4ae4b237285d665e8d388b7826
#
_entry.id   2e416c4ae4b237285d665e8d388b7826
#
_cell.length_a   1.000
_cell.length_b   1.000
_cell.length_c   1.000
_cell.angle_alpha   90.00
_cell.angle_beta   90.00
_cell.angle_gamma   90.00
#
_symmetry.space_group_name_H-M   'P 1'
#
loop_
_entity.id
_entity.type
_entity.pdbx_description
1 polymer ?
#
loop_
_entity_poly.entity_id
_entity_poly.type
_entity_poly.pdbx_seq_one_letter_code
_entity_poly.pdbx_strand_id
1 'polypeptide(L)'
;MYSSYRLGRAIAAPFNAWAGVLRAFWSHPAFLVSATPFGRAVATASELLERATRRYPKPPFGLTSTIIGGRPVAVREVAWDRTPFCDLIRFERDSARRDPKVLLVAPLSGHHASLLRDTVARLLPDHDLYVTDWIDARLVPLSAGQFDLDDYVDLMVRFIHAIGSDVHVIAVCQPSVPVLAAVSLMAEAGDLAAPLTMTLMAGPIDTRVNPTQVDRVATSRPLRWFELAAVHQVPEGEPGRLRRVYPGFLQLTAFVSLNPARHADAHRQLYRDLLAGDEESAEAHRRFYDDYLAVMDVPAEYYLQTIASVFQRHDLARGEMTWRGQQRIRPEAIRRTALLTVEAEKDDITAVGQTAAAHALCTGLPAKRRQQYMQPGAGHYGVFSGRRWREQIAPRIAEFIRQHG
;
A
#
# COMPACT_ATOMS: atom_id res chain seq x y z
N MET A 1 -7.50 -22.12 -11.36
CA MET A 1 -8.02 -20.75 -11.12
C MET A 1 -7.42 -19.72 -12.09
N TYR A 2 -6.10 -19.62 -12.29
CA TYR A 2 -5.52 -18.73 -13.33
C TYR A 2 -6.11 -18.98 -14.73
N SER A 3 -6.31 -20.23 -15.13
CA SER A 3 -6.91 -20.55 -16.43
C SER A 3 -8.32 -19.99 -16.56
N SER A 4 -9.15 -20.13 -15.52
CA SER A 4 -10.49 -19.55 -15.49
C SER A 4 -10.48 -18.03 -15.51
N TYR A 5 -9.55 -17.41 -14.75
CA TYR A 5 -9.35 -15.97 -14.77
C TYR A 5 -8.90 -15.47 -16.16
N ARG A 6 -7.91 -16.15 -16.78
CA ARG A 6 -7.45 -15.83 -18.15
C ARG A 6 -8.57 -16.00 -19.18
N LEU A 7 -9.38 -17.06 -19.07
CA LEU A 7 -10.53 -17.30 -19.96
C LEU A 7 -11.58 -16.19 -19.79
N GLY A 8 -11.95 -15.84 -18.55
CA GLY A 8 -12.88 -14.74 -18.30
C GLY A 8 -12.38 -13.42 -18.89
N ARG A 9 -11.07 -13.15 -18.78
CA ARG A 9 -10.44 -11.97 -19.40
C ARG A 9 -10.43 -12.03 -20.94
N ALA A 10 -10.19 -13.19 -21.54
CA ALA A 10 -10.26 -13.37 -22.98
C ALA A 10 -11.68 -13.13 -23.53
N ILE A 11 -12.70 -13.60 -22.79
CA ILE A 11 -14.11 -13.35 -23.11
C ILE A 11 -14.46 -11.85 -22.97
N ALA A 12 -13.91 -11.17 -21.97
CA ALA A 12 -14.16 -9.75 -21.75
C ALA A 12 -13.46 -8.83 -22.76
N ALA A 13 -12.36 -9.27 -23.39
CA ALA A 13 -11.55 -8.44 -24.28
C ALA A 13 -12.31 -7.83 -25.46
N PRO A 14 -13.18 -8.56 -26.21
CA PRO A 14 -13.95 -7.95 -27.30
C PRO A 14 -14.94 -6.91 -26.78
N PHE A 15 -15.56 -7.12 -25.62
CA PHE A 15 -16.46 -6.13 -25.01
C PHE A 15 -15.71 -4.86 -24.60
N ASN A 16 -14.49 -4.98 -24.09
CA ASN A 16 -13.63 -3.86 -23.79
C ASN A 16 -13.30 -3.04 -25.05
N ALA A 17 -12.86 -3.73 -26.13
CA ALA A 17 -12.54 -3.07 -27.39
C ALA A 17 -13.75 -2.34 -27.99
N TRP A 18 -14.92 -2.98 -27.97
CA TRP A 18 -16.16 -2.39 -28.45
C TRP A 18 -16.60 -1.19 -27.61
N ALA A 19 -16.53 -1.28 -26.29
CA ALA A 19 -16.83 -0.18 -25.39
C ALA A 19 -15.88 1.03 -25.62
N GLY A 20 -14.59 0.77 -25.86
CA GLY A 20 -13.61 1.80 -26.21
C GLY A 20 -13.95 2.53 -27.53
N VAL A 21 -14.36 1.79 -28.56
CA VAL A 21 -14.82 2.37 -29.84
C VAL A 21 -16.07 3.22 -29.65
N LEU A 22 -17.08 2.69 -28.93
CA LEU A 22 -18.30 3.46 -28.64
C LEU A 22 -17.97 4.74 -27.85
N ARG A 23 -17.17 4.64 -26.80
CA ARG A 23 -16.75 5.80 -26.03
C ARG A 23 -16.07 6.84 -26.93
N ALA A 24 -15.09 6.44 -27.74
CA ALA A 24 -14.38 7.32 -28.64
C ALA A 24 -15.34 8.01 -29.64
N PHE A 25 -16.29 7.29 -30.20
CA PHE A 25 -17.29 7.85 -31.13
C PHE A 25 -18.21 8.87 -30.42
N TRP A 26 -18.83 8.46 -29.30
CA TRP A 26 -19.81 9.29 -28.60
C TRP A 26 -19.20 10.45 -27.79
N SER A 27 -17.90 10.45 -27.53
CA SER A 27 -17.18 11.58 -26.90
C SER A 27 -16.44 12.50 -27.91
N HIS A 28 -16.45 12.15 -29.19
CA HIS A 28 -15.70 12.92 -30.19
C HIS A 28 -16.34 14.28 -30.48
N PRO A 29 -15.61 15.40 -30.32
CA PRO A 29 -16.17 16.76 -30.43
C PRO A 29 -16.68 17.10 -31.82
N ALA A 30 -16.24 16.42 -32.89
CA ALA A 30 -16.71 16.62 -34.23
C ALA A 30 -18.15 16.12 -34.50
N PHE A 31 -18.70 15.29 -33.62
CA PHE A 31 -20.06 14.75 -33.76
C PHE A 31 -21.03 15.55 -32.89
N LEU A 32 -22.00 16.22 -33.50
CA LEU A 32 -23.02 17.01 -32.79
C LEU A 32 -23.80 16.20 -31.75
N VAL A 33 -23.94 14.89 -31.96
CA VAL A 33 -24.60 13.99 -31.02
C VAL A 33 -23.85 13.84 -29.72
N SER A 34 -22.55 14.05 -29.69
CA SER A 34 -21.72 13.95 -28.45
C SER A 34 -22.11 15.01 -27.42
N ALA A 35 -22.55 16.17 -27.86
CA ALA A 35 -22.99 17.27 -27.02
C ALA A 35 -24.40 17.07 -26.44
N THR A 36 -25.17 16.11 -26.97
CA THR A 36 -26.53 15.81 -26.48
C THR A 36 -26.50 15.06 -25.14
N PRO A 37 -27.55 15.18 -24.30
CA PRO A 37 -27.67 14.36 -23.06
C PRO A 37 -27.59 12.86 -23.34
N PHE A 38 -28.18 12.40 -24.45
CA PHE A 38 -28.11 11.00 -24.86
C PHE A 38 -26.68 10.58 -25.23
N GLY A 39 -25.98 11.39 -26.04
CA GLY A 39 -24.59 11.11 -26.41
C GLY A 39 -23.67 11.00 -25.19
N ARG A 40 -23.80 11.94 -24.26
CA ARG A 40 -23.05 11.89 -22.99
C ARG A 40 -23.37 10.65 -22.17
N ALA A 41 -24.63 10.26 -22.07
CA ALA A 41 -25.04 9.05 -21.34
C ALA A 41 -24.44 7.77 -21.96
N VAL A 42 -24.42 7.67 -23.31
CA VAL A 42 -23.83 6.52 -24.01
C VAL A 42 -22.30 6.52 -23.84
N ALA A 43 -21.63 7.66 -23.97
CA ALA A 43 -20.19 7.78 -23.75
C ALA A 43 -19.81 7.35 -22.33
N THR A 44 -20.54 7.84 -21.33
CA THR A 44 -20.34 7.50 -19.90
C THR A 44 -20.55 6.02 -19.63
N ALA A 45 -21.64 5.42 -20.13
CA ALA A 45 -21.91 3.98 -19.98
C ALA A 45 -20.81 3.13 -20.65
N SER A 46 -20.35 3.57 -21.83
CA SER A 46 -19.25 2.92 -22.56
C SER A 46 -17.93 3.01 -21.78
N GLU A 47 -17.63 4.15 -21.15
CA GLU A 47 -16.46 4.28 -20.27
C GLU A 47 -16.53 3.32 -19.08
N LEU A 48 -17.66 3.25 -18.40
CA LEU A 48 -17.83 2.32 -17.27
C LEU A 48 -17.65 0.85 -17.69
N LEU A 49 -18.17 0.47 -18.84
CA LEU A 49 -18.01 -0.89 -19.39
C LEU A 49 -16.55 -1.16 -19.77
N GLU A 50 -15.86 -0.22 -20.43
CA GLU A 50 -14.44 -0.31 -20.75
C GLU A 50 -13.64 -0.51 -19.47
N ARG A 51 -13.87 0.31 -18.46
CA ARG A 51 -13.16 0.24 -17.16
C ARG A 51 -13.44 -1.05 -16.40
N ALA A 52 -14.66 -1.60 -16.46
CA ALA A 52 -14.99 -2.86 -15.83
C ALA A 52 -14.34 -4.07 -16.51
N THR A 53 -13.97 -3.97 -17.78
CA THR A 53 -13.47 -5.08 -18.59
C THR A 53 -11.99 -4.99 -18.95
N ARG A 54 -11.35 -3.82 -18.82
CA ARG A 54 -9.93 -3.62 -19.17
C ARG A 54 -8.96 -4.30 -18.21
N ARG A 55 -7.72 -4.47 -18.65
CA ARG A 55 -6.60 -4.82 -17.77
C ARG A 55 -6.06 -3.56 -17.10
N TYR A 56 -5.69 -3.70 -15.84
CA TYR A 56 -5.01 -2.66 -15.10
C TYR A 56 -3.55 -3.09 -14.89
N PRO A 57 -2.62 -2.62 -15.72
CA PRO A 57 -1.20 -2.84 -15.51
C PRO A 57 -0.74 -2.02 -14.30
N LYS A 58 0.47 -2.29 -13.80
CA LYS A 58 1.10 -1.45 -12.76
C LYS A 58 1.10 0.01 -13.21
N PRO A 59 0.41 0.93 -12.51
CA PRO A 59 0.45 2.34 -12.86
C PRO A 59 1.82 2.95 -12.51
N PRO A 60 2.36 3.88 -13.32
CA PRO A 60 3.52 4.66 -12.90
C PRO A 60 3.11 5.61 -11.77
N PHE A 61 4.05 6.03 -10.91
CA PHE A 61 3.79 7.14 -9.99
C PHE A 61 3.49 8.43 -10.78
N GLY A 62 4.21 8.66 -11.88
CA GLY A 62 3.95 9.76 -12.80
C GLY A 62 4.18 11.14 -12.19
N LEU A 63 5.01 11.23 -11.15
CA LEU A 63 5.34 12.47 -10.46
C LEU A 63 6.63 13.06 -11.06
N THR A 64 6.48 13.87 -12.10
CA THR A 64 7.59 14.48 -12.86
C THR A 64 8.06 15.82 -12.30
N SER A 65 7.30 16.42 -11.38
CA SER A 65 7.64 17.68 -10.72
C SER A 65 7.00 17.80 -9.34
N THR A 66 7.58 18.66 -8.51
CA THR A 66 7.03 19.07 -7.20
C THR A 66 7.27 20.57 -6.98
N ILE A 67 6.64 21.16 -5.95
CA ILE A 67 6.82 22.57 -5.62
C ILE A 67 7.73 22.70 -4.41
N ILE A 68 8.88 23.35 -4.55
CA ILE A 68 9.80 23.64 -3.44
C ILE A 68 9.98 25.15 -3.35
N GLY A 69 9.66 25.74 -2.21
CA GLY A 69 9.78 27.19 -2.00
C GLY A 69 8.95 28.01 -3.02
N GLY A 70 7.78 27.50 -3.43
CA GLY A 70 6.89 28.14 -4.41
C GLY A 70 7.33 28.01 -5.88
N ARG A 71 8.39 27.22 -6.16
CA ARG A 71 8.90 27.00 -7.53
C ARG A 71 8.74 25.54 -7.94
N PRO A 72 8.37 25.27 -9.21
CA PRO A 72 8.35 23.91 -9.73
C PRO A 72 9.78 23.37 -9.86
N VAL A 73 10.00 22.15 -9.37
CA VAL A 73 11.27 21.42 -9.39
C VAL A 73 11.03 20.08 -10.06
N ALA A 74 11.90 19.72 -10.99
CA ALA A 74 11.81 18.42 -11.68
C ALA A 74 12.06 17.27 -10.69
N VAL A 75 11.34 16.15 -10.91
CA VAL A 75 11.45 14.92 -10.14
C VAL A 75 11.73 13.75 -11.07
N ARG A 76 12.65 12.86 -10.68
CA ARG A 76 12.94 11.62 -11.39
C ARG A 76 12.83 10.43 -10.44
N GLU A 77 12.22 9.35 -10.91
CA GLU A 77 12.22 8.06 -10.22
C GLU A 77 13.53 7.33 -10.53
N VAL A 78 14.32 7.04 -9.50
CA VAL A 78 15.62 6.37 -9.61
C VAL A 78 15.61 5.11 -8.74
N ALA A 79 15.93 3.95 -9.31
CA ALA A 79 16.13 2.74 -8.54
C ALA A 79 17.40 2.88 -7.69
N TRP A 80 17.24 3.04 -6.38
CA TRP A 80 18.32 3.23 -5.41
C TRP A 80 18.98 1.91 -5.01
N ASP A 81 18.17 0.90 -4.76
CA ASP A 81 18.61 -0.49 -4.51
C ASP A 81 17.61 -1.45 -5.18
N ARG A 82 18.10 -2.58 -5.67
CA ARG A 82 17.28 -3.57 -6.36
C ARG A 82 17.40 -4.93 -5.70
N THR A 83 16.24 -5.55 -5.48
CA THR A 83 16.17 -6.93 -5.01
C THR A 83 15.16 -7.71 -5.87
N PRO A 84 15.17 -9.04 -5.81
CA PRO A 84 14.25 -9.83 -6.63
C PRO A 84 12.76 -9.55 -6.37
N PHE A 85 12.39 -9.15 -5.14
CA PHE A 85 10.99 -8.97 -4.74
C PHE A 85 10.58 -7.52 -4.52
N CYS A 86 11.52 -6.59 -4.39
CA CYS A 86 11.24 -5.20 -4.12
C CYS A 86 12.39 -4.31 -4.58
N ASP A 87 12.08 -3.26 -5.31
CA ASP A 87 13.02 -2.17 -5.57
C ASP A 87 12.83 -1.07 -4.52
N LEU A 88 13.93 -0.43 -4.12
CA LEU A 88 13.90 0.82 -3.39
C LEU A 88 14.01 1.95 -4.40
N ILE A 89 12.94 2.72 -4.57
CA ILE A 89 12.90 3.85 -5.51
C ILE A 89 13.13 5.14 -4.74
N ARG A 90 14.09 5.95 -5.19
CA ARG A 90 14.27 7.34 -4.77
C ARG A 90 13.59 8.29 -5.73
N PHE A 91 12.82 9.23 -5.21
CA PHE A 91 12.28 10.36 -5.97
C PHE A 91 13.28 11.52 -5.90
N GLU A 92 14.22 11.52 -6.84
CA GLU A 92 15.28 12.50 -6.92
C GLU A 92 14.73 13.84 -7.42
N ARG A 93 14.91 14.89 -6.63
CA ARG A 93 14.47 16.25 -6.96
C ARG A 93 15.67 17.05 -7.47
N ASP A 94 15.49 17.83 -8.50
CA ASP A 94 16.51 18.76 -9.01
C ASP A 94 16.64 19.98 -8.09
N SER A 95 17.15 19.72 -6.88
CA SER A 95 17.31 20.72 -5.82
C SER A 95 18.53 20.43 -4.97
N ALA A 96 19.30 21.46 -4.65
CA ALA A 96 20.42 21.37 -3.71
C ALA A 96 19.99 21.33 -2.23
N ARG A 97 18.71 21.43 -1.94
CA ARG A 97 18.16 21.44 -0.59
C ARG A 97 18.37 20.06 0.07
N ARG A 98 18.87 20.06 1.31
CA ARG A 98 19.01 18.87 2.14
C ARG A 98 17.81 18.76 3.05
N ASP A 99 16.88 17.89 2.69
CA ASP A 99 15.67 17.63 3.48
C ASP A 99 15.80 16.30 4.23
N PRO A 100 14.99 16.07 5.28
CA PRO A 100 14.96 14.81 6.00
C PRO A 100 14.72 13.63 5.05
N LYS A 101 15.50 12.55 5.21
CA LYS A 101 15.33 11.33 4.43
C LYS A 101 14.16 10.53 4.98
N VAL A 102 13.21 10.17 4.12
CA VAL A 102 12.03 9.39 4.49
C VAL A 102 11.97 8.11 3.68
N LEU A 103 11.94 6.97 4.38
CA LEU A 103 11.59 5.67 3.81
C LEU A 103 10.09 5.46 3.99
N LEU A 104 9.33 5.54 2.90
CA LEU A 104 7.92 5.18 2.84
C LEU A 104 7.79 3.70 2.47
N VAL A 105 7.29 2.89 3.40
CA VAL A 105 7.12 1.46 3.21
C VAL A 105 5.69 1.17 2.76
N ALA A 106 5.56 0.81 1.49
CA ALA A 106 4.28 0.44 0.89
C ALA A 106 3.84 -0.97 1.31
N PRO A 107 2.54 -1.23 1.46
CA PRO A 107 2.03 -2.54 1.83
C PRO A 107 2.29 -3.59 0.74
N LEU A 108 2.68 -4.80 1.16
CA LEU A 108 2.72 -6.01 0.31
C LEU A 108 1.40 -6.78 0.49
N SER A 109 0.31 -6.18 0.08
CA SER A 109 -1.06 -6.70 0.26
C SER A 109 -1.84 -6.82 -1.05
N GLY A 110 -1.13 -6.98 -2.16
CA GLY A 110 -1.71 -7.19 -3.49
C GLY A 110 -1.84 -5.94 -4.34
N HIS A 111 -1.72 -4.74 -3.80
CA HIS A 111 -1.68 -3.49 -4.56
C HIS A 111 -0.24 -3.08 -4.85
N HIS A 112 -0.04 -2.38 -5.97
CA HIS A 112 1.24 -1.74 -6.28
C HIS A 112 1.49 -0.52 -5.39
N ALA A 113 2.76 -0.15 -5.20
CA ALA A 113 3.16 1.01 -4.40
C ALA A 113 2.58 2.35 -4.93
N SER A 114 2.21 2.41 -6.21
CA SER A 114 1.53 3.55 -6.81
C SER A 114 0.20 3.94 -6.13
N LEU A 115 -0.42 3.03 -5.37
CA LEU A 115 -1.57 3.34 -4.51
C LEU A 115 -1.24 4.45 -3.48
N LEU A 116 0.05 4.61 -3.13
CA LEU A 116 0.54 5.68 -2.26
C LEU A 116 0.94 6.94 -3.02
N ARG A 117 0.51 7.14 -4.28
CA ARG A 117 0.86 8.32 -5.09
C ARG A 117 0.55 9.64 -4.37
N ASP A 118 -0.62 9.76 -3.76
CA ASP A 118 -1.01 10.94 -2.99
C ASP A 118 -0.09 11.16 -1.77
N THR A 119 0.35 10.07 -1.15
CA THR A 119 1.31 10.10 -0.04
C THR A 119 2.65 10.63 -0.52
N VAL A 120 3.17 10.07 -1.60
CA VAL A 120 4.43 10.48 -2.22
C VAL A 120 4.37 11.94 -2.64
N ALA A 121 3.34 12.34 -3.40
CA ALA A 121 3.17 13.70 -3.89
C ALA A 121 3.16 14.74 -2.74
N ARG A 122 2.53 14.41 -1.60
CA ARG A 122 2.45 15.32 -0.46
C ARG A 122 3.75 15.40 0.35
N LEU A 123 4.55 14.33 0.37
CA LEU A 123 5.82 14.31 1.12
C LEU A 123 6.97 14.92 0.31
N LEU A 124 6.96 14.81 -1.01
CA LEU A 124 8.02 15.25 -1.91
C LEU A 124 8.51 16.70 -1.74
N PRO A 125 7.66 17.71 -1.47
CA PRO A 125 8.12 19.07 -1.30
C PRO A 125 9.14 19.28 -0.17
N ASP A 126 9.02 18.45 0.89
CA ASP A 126 9.72 18.69 2.16
C ASP A 126 10.66 17.55 2.59
N HIS A 127 10.76 16.46 1.79
CA HIS A 127 11.55 15.28 2.17
C HIS A 127 12.33 14.69 0.99
N ASP A 128 13.51 14.13 1.26
CA ASP A 128 14.23 13.24 0.34
C ASP A 128 13.61 11.84 0.47
N LEU A 129 12.79 11.47 -0.51
CA LEU A 129 11.84 10.38 -0.38
C LEU A 129 12.29 9.11 -1.08
N TYR A 130 12.27 8.01 -0.33
CA TYR A 130 12.50 6.64 -0.78
C TYR A 130 11.24 5.82 -0.56
N VAL A 131 10.88 4.97 -1.52
CA VAL A 131 9.65 4.16 -1.48
C VAL A 131 9.97 2.71 -1.83
N THR A 132 9.44 1.76 -1.06
CA THR A 132 9.48 0.35 -1.44
C THR A 132 8.51 0.09 -2.58
N ASP A 133 9.01 -0.44 -3.70
CA ASP A 133 8.22 -0.76 -4.88
C ASP A 133 8.24 -2.27 -5.13
N TRP A 134 7.20 -2.93 -4.66
CA TRP A 134 7.07 -4.38 -4.70
C TRP A 134 6.94 -4.90 -6.14
N ILE A 135 7.66 -5.98 -6.41
CA ILE A 135 7.62 -6.70 -7.68
C ILE A 135 6.56 -7.79 -7.59
N ASP A 136 5.69 -7.83 -8.60
CA ASP A 136 4.70 -8.91 -8.76
C ASP A 136 5.40 -10.28 -8.68
N ALA A 137 5.07 -11.09 -7.67
CA ALA A 137 5.71 -12.39 -7.46
C ALA A 137 5.58 -13.32 -8.67
N ARG A 138 4.58 -13.10 -9.53
CA ARG A 138 4.44 -13.80 -10.82
C ARG A 138 5.60 -13.55 -11.77
N LEU A 139 6.29 -12.42 -11.62
CA LEU A 139 7.44 -12.03 -12.46
C LEU A 139 8.79 -12.44 -11.86
N VAL A 140 8.81 -12.93 -10.61
CA VAL A 140 10.05 -13.31 -9.91
C VAL A 140 10.37 -14.78 -10.14
N PRO A 141 11.49 -15.11 -10.83
CA PRO A 141 11.89 -16.50 -11.08
C PRO A 141 12.08 -17.32 -9.81
N LEU A 142 11.83 -18.64 -9.85
CA LEU A 142 12.06 -19.54 -8.71
C LEU A 142 13.52 -19.52 -8.21
N SER A 143 14.49 -19.29 -9.11
CA SER A 143 15.91 -19.19 -8.76
C SER A 143 16.23 -18.03 -7.81
N ALA A 144 15.34 -17.04 -7.68
CA ALA A 144 15.48 -15.96 -6.72
C ALA A 144 15.18 -16.39 -5.25
N GLY A 145 14.80 -17.64 -5.04
CA GLY A 145 14.45 -18.16 -3.72
C GLY A 145 13.01 -17.88 -3.32
N GLN A 146 12.73 -18.06 -2.03
CA GLN A 146 11.44 -17.74 -1.39
C GLN A 146 11.48 -16.31 -0.82
N PHE A 147 10.32 -15.82 -0.42
CA PHE A 147 10.19 -14.56 0.30
C PHE A 147 9.08 -14.71 1.35
N ASP A 148 9.44 -14.55 2.60
CA ASP A 148 8.56 -14.66 3.74
C ASP A 148 8.56 -13.38 4.60
N LEU A 149 7.97 -13.43 5.80
CA LEU A 149 7.91 -12.29 6.71
C LEU A 149 9.28 -11.95 7.31
N ASP A 150 10.14 -12.95 7.53
CA ASP A 150 11.50 -12.74 8.02
C ASP A 150 12.36 -12.07 6.94
N ASP A 151 12.19 -12.47 5.66
CA ASP A 151 12.84 -11.80 4.52
C ASP A 151 12.39 -10.34 4.38
N TYR A 152 11.12 -10.05 4.70
CA TYR A 152 10.64 -8.66 4.73
C TYR A 152 11.35 -7.86 5.84
N VAL A 153 11.52 -8.42 7.03
CA VAL A 153 12.26 -7.78 8.12
C VAL A 153 13.70 -7.47 7.70
N ASP A 154 14.40 -8.47 7.10
CA ASP A 154 15.76 -8.28 6.59
C ASP A 154 15.83 -7.20 5.53
N LEU A 155 14.85 -7.17 4.64
CA LEU A 155 14.78 -6.17 3.58
C LEU A 155 14.62 -4.75 4.14
N MET A 156 13.85 -4.58 5.23
CA MET A 156 13.72 -3.27 5.89
C MET A 156 15.05 -2.82 6.51
N VAL A 157 15.76 -3.72 7.20
CA VAL A 157 17.11 -3.43 7.73
C VAL A 157 18.05 -3.05 6.59
N ARG A 158 18.07 -3.82 5.50
CA ARG A 158 18.88 -3.53 4.30
C ARG A 158 18.59 -2.14 3.72
N PHE A 159 17.32 -1.79 3.52
CA PHE A 159 16.95 -0.52 2.92
C PHE A 159 17.24 0.67 3.83
N ILE A 160 17.07 0.52 5.15
CA ILE A 160 17.48 1.54 6.11
C ILE A 160 19.00 1.79 6.01
N HIS A 161 19.81 0.73 5.97
CA HIS A 161 21.26 0.85 5.77
C HIS A 161 21.63 1.46 4.42
N ALA A 162 20.94 1.10 3.33
CA ALA A 162 21.20 1.62 1.99
C ALA A 162 20.91 3.13 1.87
N ILE A 163 19.95 3.64 2.62
CA ILE A 163 19.65 5.09 2.71
C ILE A 163 20.67 5.79 3.62
N GLY A 164 21.16 5.08 4.63
CA GLY A 164 22.16 5.55 5.59
C GLY A 164 21.57 6.21 6.84
N SER A 165 22.40 6.94 7.58
CA SER A 165 22.00 7.60 8.83
C SER A 165 20.89 8.65 8.63
N ASP A 166 20.22 9.00 9.73
CA ASP A 166 19.23 10.09 9.81
C ASP A 166 17.97 9.84 8.95
N VAL A 167 17.58 8.57 8.80
CA VAL A 167 16.36 8.19 8.10
C VAL A 167 15.16 8.20 9.04
N HIS A 168 14.01 8.61 8.50
CA HIS A 168 12.69 8.50 9.11
C HIS A 168 11.89 7.44 8.36
N VAL A 169 11.21 6.53 9.06
CA VAL A 169 10.43 5.47 8.42
C VAL A 169 8.94 5.73 8.59
N ILE A 170 8.19 5.61 7.50
CA ILE A 170 6.73 5.66 7.50
C ILE A 170 6.22 4.32 6.94
N ALA A 171 5.55 3.53 7.76
CA ALA A 171 4.94 2.25 7.37
C ALA A 171 3.43 2.39 7.24
N VAL A 172 2.89 2.10 6.06
CA VAL A 172 1.45 2.23 5.78
C VAL A 172 0.79 0.87 5.81
N CYS A 173 -0.13 0.64 6.74
CA CYS A 173 -0.91 -0.59 6.89
C CYS A 173 -0.03 -1.77 7.35
N GLN A 174 -0.08 -2.88 6.65
CA GLN A 174 0.56 -4.15 6.93
C GLN A 174 2.09 -4.07 7.23
N PRO A 175 2.91 -3.23 6.56
CA PRO A 175 4.34 -3.05 6.89
C PRO A 175 4.62 -2.61 8.33
N SER A 176 3.65 -2.14 9.07
CA SER A 176 3.85 -1.73 10.47
C SER A 176 4.45 -2.85 11.32
N VAL A 177 4.11 -4.11 11.04
CA VAL A 177 4.64 -5.28 11.77
C VAL A 177 6.11 -5.54 11.41
N PRO A 178 6.51 -5.79 10.15
CA PRO A 178 7.91 -6.04 9.81
C PRO A 178 8.82 -4.82 10.06
N VAL A 179 8.31 -3.58 9.94
CA VAL A 179 9.07 -2.38 10.27
C VAL A 179 9.33 -2.30 11.78
N LEU A 180 8.31 -2.53 12.62
CA LEU A 180 8.51 -2.56 14.08
C LEU A 180 9.49 -3.67 14.47
N ALA A 181 9.41 -4.84 13.83
CA ALA A 181 10.35 -5.94 14.06
C ALA A 181 11.78 -5.57 13.64
N ALA A 182 11.98 -5.01 12.45
CA ALA A 182 13.29 -4.56 11.96
C ALA A 182 13.93 -3.52 12.89
N VAL A 183 13.17 -2.49 13.26
CA VAL A 183 13.66 -1.44 14.18
C VAL A 183 13.98 -2.02 15.57
N SER A 184 13.23 -3.04 16.03
CA SER A 184 13.52 -3.74 17.28
C SER A 184 14.86 -4.49 17.23
N LEU A 185 15.13 -5.21 16.14
CA LEU A 185 16.39 -5.91 15.92
C LEU A 185 17.57 -4.94 15.86
N MET A 186 17.43 -3.86 15.09
CA MET A 186 18.46 -2.81 14.99
C MET A 186 18.73 -2.16 16.37
N ALA A 187 17.67 -1.89 17.14
CA ALA A 187 17.81 -1.31 18.47
C ALA A 187 18.50 -2.26 19.45
N GLU A 188 18.16 -3.55 19.43
CA GLU A 188 18.80 -4.59 20.28
C GLU A 188 20.28 -4.78 19.91
N ALA A 189 20.63 -4.71 18.62
CA ALA A 189 22.00 -4.75 18.13
C ALA A 189 22.79 -3.47 18.39
N GLY A 190 22.17 -2.41 18.90
CA GLY A 190 22.83 -1.11 19.07
C GLY A 190 23.20 -0.43 17.73
N ASP A 191 22.49 -0.77 16.67
CA ASP A 191 22.76 -0.29 15.31
C ASP A 191 22.58 1.22 15.21
N LEU A 192 23.64 1.93 14.81
CA LEU A 192 23.64 3.38 14.69
C LEU A 192 22.82 3.88 13.48
N ALA A 193 22.55 3.02 12.51
CA ALA A 193 21.69 3.32 11.37
C ALA A 193 20.20 3.18 11.69
N ALA A 194 19.83 2.74 12.92
CA ALA A 194 18.43 2.68 13.32
C ALA A 194 17.72 4.03 13.10
N PRO A 195 16.48 4.06 12.57
CA PRO A 195 15.83 5.29 12.15
C PRO A 195 15.59 6.25 13.31
N LEU A 196 15.58 7.56 13.03
CA LEU A 196 15.29 8.59 14.02
C LEU A 196 13.83 8.56 14.48
N THR A 197 12.92 8.33 13.53
CA THR A 197 11.49 8.16 13.82
C THR A 197 10.90 6.97 13.06
N MET A 198 9.89 6.39 13.65
CA MET A 198 9.05 5.36 13.06
C MET A 198 7.57 5.81 13.17
N THR A 199 6.93 6.02 12.03
CA THR A 199 5.49 6.30 11.94
C THR A 199 4.77 5.05 11.44
N LEU A 200 3.89 4.49 12.26
CA LEU A 200 3.06 3.34 11.91
C LEU A 200 1.64 3.81 11.65
N MET A 201 1.13 3.55 10.44
CA MET A 201 -0.17 4.08 10.00
C MET A 201 -1.12 2.94 9.68
N ALA A 202 -2.26 2.88 10.39
CA ALA A 202 -3.32 1.89 10.17
C ALA A 202 -2.78 0.45 10.04
N GLY A 203 -1.87 0.04 10.93
CA GLY A 203 -1.17 -1.23 10.89
C GLY A 203 -1.67 -2.24 11.93
N PRO A 204 -1.72 -3.55 11.59
CA PRO A 204 -2.29 -4.59 12.45
C PRO A 204 -1.27 -5.07 13.50
N ILE A 205 -0.88 -4.20 14.44
CA ILE A 205 0.09 -4.55 15.51
C ILE A 205 -0.55 -5.51 16.52
N ASP A 206 -1.79 -5.24 16.95
CA ASP A 206 -2.55 -6.18 17.78
C ASP A 206 -3.98 -6.32 17.26
N THR A 207 -4.21 -7.31 16.43
CA THR A 207 -5.50 -7.58 15.79
C THR A 207 -6.58 -8.13 16.75
N ARG A 208 -6.25 -8.36 18.03
CA ARG A 208 -7.20 -8.70 19.10
C ARG A 208 -7.99 -7.48 19.57
N VAL A 209 -7.45 -6.28 19.35
CA VAL A 209 -8.08 -5.02 19.73
C VAL A 209 -9.15 -4.66 18.69
N ASN A 210 -10.41 -4.57 19.11
CA ASN A 210 -11.55 -4.23 18.24
C ASN A 210 -11.56 -5.01 16.91
N PRO A 211 -11.62 -6.38 16.91
CA PRO A 211 -11.43 -7.19 15.72
C PRO A 211 -12.37 -6.80 14.58
N THR A 212 -11.81 -6.56 13.41
CA THR A 212 -12.52 -6.28 12.16
C THR A 212 -13.08 -7.56 11.52
N GLN A 213 -13.76 -7.42 10.38
CA GLN A 213 -14.16 -8.60 9.60
C GLN A 213 -12.93 -9.37 9.08
N VAL A 214 -11.85 -8.68 8.71
CA VAL A 214 -10.60 -9.30 8.27
C VAL A 214 -10.03 -10.19 9.37
N ASP A 215 -9.95 -9.67 10.59
CA ASP A 215 -9.42 -10.40 11.75
C ASP A 215 -10.27 -11.62 12.09
N ARG A 216 -11.60 -11.49 12.04
CA ARG A 216 -12.52 -12.60 12.28
C ARG A 216 -12.40 -13.70 11.23
N VAL A 217 -12.26 -13.34 9.96
CA VAL A 217 -12.03 -14.32 8.90
C VAL A 217 -10.71 -15.03 9.12
N ALA A 218 -9.63 -14.30 9.40
CA ALA A 218 -8.30 -14.85 9.61
C ALA A 218 -8.24 -15.83 10.79
N THR A 219 -8.99 -15.57 11.88
CA THR A 219 -9.02 -16.40 13.09
C THR A 219 -10.06 -17.53 13.03
N SER A 220 -11.08 -17.43 12.16
CA SER A 220 -12.16 -18.42 12.09
C SER A 220 -11.83 -19.68 11.29
N ARG A 221 -10.69 -19.73 10.61
CA ARG A 221 -10.28 -20.81 9.73
C ARG A 221 -8.86 -21.28 10.06
N PRO A 222 -8.55 -22.56 9.96
CA PRO A 222 -7.19 -23.06 10.14
C PRO A 222 -6.30 -22.58 8.99
N LEU A 223 -4.99 -22.43 9.24
CA LEU A 223 -4.01 -21.96 8.24
C LEU A 223 -4.07 -22.77 6.93
N ARG A 224 -4.27 -24.10 7.05
CA ARG A 224 -4.42 -25.00 5.89
C ARG A 224 -5.58 -24.59 4.97
N TRP A 225 -6.65 -24.01 5.51
CA TRP A 225 -7.77 -23.54 4.68
C TRP A 225 -7.31 -22.39 3.78
N PHE A 226 -6.54 -21.43 4.30
CA PHE A 226 -6.00 -20.31 3.52
C PHE A 226 -5.02 -20.82 2.45
N GLU A 227 -4.20 -21.81 2.80
CA GLU A 227 -3.31 -22.44 1.83
C GLU A 227 -4.09 -23.07 0.66
N LEU A 228 -5.10 -23.86 0.95
CA LEU A 228 -5.89 -24.57 -0.08
C LEU A 228 -6.79 -23.64 -0.89
N ALA A 229 -7.37 -22.61 -0.26
CA ALA A 229 -8.34 -21.73 -0.90
C ALA A 229 -7.71 -20.57 -1.66
N ALA A 230 -6.57 -20.06 -1.19
CA ALA A 230 -5.99 -18.83 -1.68
C ALA A 230 -4.65 -19.01 -2.42
N VAL A 231 -3.87 -20.05 -2.10
CA VAL A 231 -2.55 -20.23 -2.72
C VAL A 231 -2.66 -21.01 -4.02
N HIS A 232 -2.05 -20.46 -5.06
CA HIS A 232 -1.97 -21.09 -6.39
C HIS A 232 -0.57 -21.01 -6.97
N GLN A 233 -0.27 -21.89 -7.91
CA GLN A 233 0.98 -21.81 -8.67
C GLN A 233 0.85 -20.85 -9.86
N VAL A 234 1.89 -20.05 -10.07
CA VAL A 234 2.04 -19.21 -11.25
C VAL A 234 2.10 -20.13 -12.50
N PRO A 235 1.26 -19.85 -13.51
CA PRO A 235 1.17 -20.70 -14.69
C PRO A 235 2.43 -20.59 -15.58
N GLU A 236 2.56 -21.57 -16.49
CA GLU A 236 3.57 -21.53 -17.55
C GLU A 236 3.42 -20.27 -18.41
N GLY A 237 4.55 -19.80 -18.95
CA GLY A 237 4.65 -18.58 -19.75
C GLY A 237 4.89 -17.30 -18.94
N GLU A 238 4.94 -17.37 -17.62
CA GLU A 238 5.34 -16.26 -16.76
C GLU A 238 6.76 -16.50 -16.19
N PRO A 239 7.56 -15.47 -15.94
CA PRO A 239 8.91 -15.64 -15.36
C PRO A 239 8.93 -16.42 -14.05
N GLY A 240 7.96 -16.19 -13.18
CA GLY A 240 7.80 -16.86 -11.88
C GLY A 240 7.04 -18.20 -11.94
N ARG A 241 7.01 -18.87 -13.10
CA ARG A 241 6.30 -20.15 -13.26
C ARG A 241 6.57 -21.10 -12.08
N LEU A 242 5.53 -21.82 -11.65
CA LEU A 242 5.53 -22.77 -10.53
C LEU A 242 5.72 -22.12 -9.14
N ARG A 243 6.04 -20.84 -9.02
CA ARG A 243 6.05 -20.13 -7.74
C ARG A 243 4.66 -20.21 -7.11
N ARG A 244 4.63 -20.51 -5.82
CA ARG A 244 3.40 -20.47 -5.02
C ARG A 244 3.11 -19.02 -4.64
N VAL A 245 1.91 -18.56 -4.94
CA VAL A 245 1.50 -17.17 -4.71
C VAL A 245 0.06 -17.09 -4.20
N TYR A 246 -0.26 -16.00 -3.52
CA TYR A 246 -1.62 -15.54 -3.36
C TYR A 246 -1.94 -14.58 -4.51
N PRO A 247 -2.78 -14.98 -5.48
CA PRO A 247 -3.04 -14.18 -6.67
C PRO A 247 -3.71 -12.85 -6.38
N GLY A 248 -3.22 -11.77 -7.02
CA GLY A 248 -3.75 -10.42 -6.83
C GLY A 248 -5.23 -10.30 -7.13
N PHE A 249 -5.75 -11.01 -8.13
CA PHE A 249 -7.19 -10.99 -8.45
C PHE A 249 -8.08 -11.60 -7.36
N LEU A 250 -7.57 -12.57 -6.58
CA LEU A 250 -8.28 -13.10 -5.41
C LEU A 250 -8.26 -12.11 -4.26
N GLN A 251 -7.12 -11.47 -4.04
CA GLN A 251 -6.97 -10.41 -3.03
C GLN A 251 -7.94 -9.26 -3.30
N LEU A 252 -7.99 -8.79 -4.56
CA LEU A 252 -8.93 -7.74 -4.97
C LEU A 252 -10.38 -8.15 -4.72
N THR A 253 -10.74 -9.40 -5.05
CA THR A 253 -12.09 -9.92 -4.80
C THR A 253 -12.40 -9.90 -3.30
N ALA A 254 -11.46 -10.30 -2.45
CA ALA A 254 -11.62 -10.24 -1.00
C ALA A 254 -11.82 -8.80 -0.51
N PHE A 255 -10.98 -7.84 -0.93
CA PHE A 255 -11.11 -6.43 -0.54
C PHE A 255 -12.43 -5.80 -0.99
N VAL A 256 -12.86 -6.04 -2.23
CA VAL A 256 -14.15 -5.54 -2.74
C VAL A 256 -15.32 -6.13 -1.95
N SER A 257 -15.23 -7.41 -1.56
CA SER A 257 -16.29 -8.10 -0.81
C SER A 257 -16.45 -7.63 0.65
N LEU A 258 -15.44 -6.94 1.22
CA LEU A 258 -15.56 -6.34 2.55
C LEU A 258 -16.59 -5.21 2.59
N ASN A 259 -16.69 -4.42 1.51
CA ASN A 259 -17.64 -3.31 1.43
C ASN A 259 -18.13 -3.08 -0.01
N PRO A 260 -18.93 -4.00 -0.59
CA PRO A 260 -19.35 -3.93 -1.99
C PRO A 260 -20.25 -2.72 -2.27
N ALA A 261 -21.05 -2.28 -1.29
CA ALA A 261 -21.91 -1.11 -1.44
C ALA A 261 -21.10 0.17 -1.68
N ARG A 262 -20.00 0.36 -0.95
CA ARG A 262 -19.10 1.51 -1.13
C ARG A 262 -18.53 1.58 -2.55
N HIS A 263 -18.11 0.45 -3.11
CA HIS A 263 -17.59 0.40 -4.48
C HIS A 263 -18.70 0.69 -5.50
N ALA A 264 -19.90 0.12 -5.31
CA ALA A 264 -21.04 0.42 -6.16
C ALA A 264 -21.43 1.90 -6.13
N ASP A 265 -21.45 2.52 -4.95
CA ASP A 265 -21.76 3.94 -4.78
C ASP A 265 -20.68 4.84 -5.41
N ALA A 266 -19.41 4.49 -5.28
CA ALA A 266 -18.32 5.19 -5.93
C ALA A 266 -18.46 5.18 -7.46
N HIS A 267 -18.79 4.04 -8.08
CA HIS A 267 -19.02 3.97 -9.52
C HIS A 267 -20.30 4.72 -9.96
N ARG A 268 -21.36 4.70 -9.14
CA ARG A 268 -22.55 5.55 -9.39
C ARG A 268 -22.21 7.02 -9.32
N GLN A 269 -21.30 7.42 -8.41
CA GLN A 269 -20.86 8.80 -8.31
C GLN A 269 -20.05 9.20 -9.56
N LEU A 270 -19.11 8.35 -10.01
CA LEU A 270 -18.40 8.58 -11.28
C LEU A 270 -19.37 8.79 -12.44
N TYR A 271 -20.43 7.98 -12.55
CA TYR A 271 -21.44 8.14 -13.57
C TYR A 271 -22.11 9.52 -13.52
N ARG A 272 -22.44 10.00 -12.32
CA ARG A 272 -23.04 11.33 -12.10
C ARG A 272 -22.09 12.46 -12.45
N ASP A 273 -20.82 12.37 -12.03
CA ASP A 273 -19.78 13.36 -12.27
C ASP A 273 -19.54 13.53 -13.78
N LEU A 274 -19.45 12.39 -14.50
CA LEU A 274 -19.31 12.40 -15.97
C LEU A 274 -20.52 13.01 -16.68
N LEU A 275 -21.73 12.72 -16.24
CA LEU A 275 -22.94 13.35 -16.82
C LEU A 275 -23.01 14.83 -16.53
N ALA A 276 -22.55 15.26 -15.35
CA ALA A 276 -22.51 16.67 -14.94
C ALA A 276 -21.38 17.45 -15.62
N GLY A 277 -20.38 16.74 -16.23
CA GLY A 277 -19.17 17.35 -16.77
C GLY A 277 -18.17 17.77 -15.70
N ASP A 278 -18.26 17.20 -14.49
CA ASP A 278 -17.27 17.39 -13.41
C ASP A 278 -16.06 16.48 -13.68
N GLU A 279 -15.19 16.95 -14.56
CA GLU A 279 -14.01 16.19 -15.00
C GLU A 279 -12.96 16.08 -13.88
N GLU A 280 -12.90 17.03 -12.95
CA GLU A 280 -11.96 16.98 -11.82
C GLU A 280 -12.29 15.80 -10.89
N SER A 281 -13.56 15.69 -10.48
CA SER A 281 -14.04 14.58 -9.64
C SER A 281 -13.93 13.24 -10.37
N ALA A 282 -14.30 13.19 -11.65
CA ALA A 282 -14.20 12.00 -12.48
C ALA A 282 -12.74 11.53 -12.60
N GLU A 283 -11.79 12.45 -12.84
CA GLU A 283 -10.38 12.12 -12.97
C GLU A 283 -9.77 11.64 -11.63
N ALA A 284 -10.15 12.24 -10.51
CA ALA A 284 -9.74 11.77 -9.19
C ALA A 284 -10.23 10.33 -8.92
N HIS A 285 -11.47 10.02 -9.32
CA HIS A 285 -12.02 8.68 -9.24
C HIS A 285 -11.26 7.70 -10.16
N ARG A 286 -11.01 8.09 -11.42
CA ARG A 286 -10.27 7.25 -12.38
C ARG A 286 -8.89 6.87 -11.82
N ARG A 287 -8.12 7.85 -11.34
CA ARG A 287 -6.77 7.62 -10.77
C ARG A 287 -6.80 6.66 -9.59
N PHE A 288 -7.73 6.89 -8.66
CA PHE A 288 -7.85 5.99 -7.50
C PHE A 288 -8.15 4.55 -7.93
N TYR A 289 -9.12 4.34 -8.82
CA TYR A 289 -9.49 3.00 -9.25
C TYR A 289 -8.48 2.38 -10.21
N ASP A 290 -7.71 3.15 -10.95
CA ASP A 290 -6.59 2.64 -11.75
C ASP A 290 -5.50 2.03 -10.86
N ASP A 291 -5.18 2.67 -9.74
CA ASP A 291 -4.26 2.12 -8.74
C ASP A 291 -4.88 0.95 -7.95
N TYR A 292 -6.16 1.07 -7.56
CA TYR A 292 -6.85 0.09 -6.74
C TYR A 292 -7.12 -1.23 -7.48
N LEU A 293 -7.41 -1.18 -8.77
CA LEU A 293 -7.69 -2.36 -9.60
C LEU A 293 -6.42 -2.97 -10.21
N ALA A 294 -5.30 -2.26 -10.16
CA ALA A 294 -3.99 -2.78 -10.55
C ALA A 294 -3.41 -3.60 -9.39
N VAL A 295 -3.51 -4.92 -9.52
CA VAL A 295 -3.09 -5.83 -8.46
C VAL A 295 -1.95 -6.75 -8.91
N MET A 296 -1.15 -7.19 -7.94
CA MET A 296 -0.02 -8.09 -8.12
C MET A 296 -0.16 -9.33 -7.24
N ASP A 297 0.49 -10.40 -7.65
CA ASP A 297 0.57 -11.63 -6.86
C ASP A 297 1.57 -11.46 -5.71
N VAL A 298 1.26 -12.05 -4.57
CA VAL A 298 2.07 -12.00 -3.34
C VAL A 298 2.67 -13.39 -3.07
N PRO A 299 3.95 -13.51 -2.64
CA PRO A 299 4.53 -14.80 -2.28
C PRO A 299 3.69 -15.54 -1.22
N ALA A 300 3.44 -16.83 -1.44
CA ALA A 300 2.59 -17.63 -0.57
C ALA A 300 3.18 -17.78 0.83
N GLU A 301 4.49 -17.90 0.94
CA GLU A 301 5.22 -18.04 2.19
C GLU A 301 4.97 -16.82 3.09
N TYR A 302 5.14 -15.63 2.52
CA TYR A 302 4.86 -14.37 3.21
C TYR A 302 3.39 -14.24 3.62
N TYR A 303 2.46 -14.55 2.71
CA TYR A 303 1.03 -14.50 2.99
C TYR A 303 0.63 -15.42 4.14
N LEU A 304 1.06 -16.69 4.08
CA LEU A 304 0.71 -17.69 5.09
C LEU A 304 1.37 -17.40 6.45
N GLN A 305 2.63 -16.95 6.45
CA GLN A 305 3.31 -16.58 7.69
C GLN A 305 2.66 -15.34 8.32
N THR A 306 2.23 -14.36 7.51
CA THR A 306 1.49 -13.19 8.00
C THR A 306 0.16 -13.61 8.63
N ILE A 307 -0.64 -14.46 7.98
CA ILE A 307 -1.89 -14.97 8.56
C ILE A 307 -1.61 -15.68 9.89
N ALA A 308 -0.62 -16.58 9.93
CA ALA A 308 -0.31 -17.34 11.12
C ALA A 308 0.22 -16.49 12.27
N SER A 309 1.23 -15.65 12.00
CA SER A 309 1.97 -14.91 13.04
C SER A 309 1.22 -13.65 13.50
N VAL A 310 0.66 -12.87 12.55
CA VAL A 310 0.03 -11.58 12.89
C VAL A 310 -1.41 -11.77 13.32
N PHE A 311 -2.20 -12.56 12.56
CA PHE A 311 -3.64 -12.64 12.76
C PHE A 311 -4.10 -13.80 13.65
N GLN A 312 -3.43 -14.98 13.60
CA GLN A 312 -3.88 -16.14 14.38
C GLN A 312 -3.18 -16.25 15.73
N ARG A 313 -1.84 -16.17 15.76
CA ARG A 313 -1.07 -16.29 17.00
C ARG A 313 -0.82 -14.97 17.69
N HIS A 314 -0.87 -13.84 16.94
CA HIS A 314 -0.58 -12.48 17.44
C HIS A 314 0.83 -12.38 18.05
N ASP A 315 1.81 -13.00 17.40
CA ASP A 315 3.14 -13.26 17.97
C ASP A 315 3.84 -11.98 18.44
N LEU A 316 3.79 -10.88 17.63
CA LEU A 316 4.40 -9.61 18.00
C LEU A 316 3.71 -8.99 19.23
N ALA A 317 2.39 -8.94 19.22
CA ALA A 317 1.60 -8.33 20.30
C ALA A 317 1.71 -9.11 21.63
N ARG A 318 1.99 -10.44 21.55
CA ARG A 318 2.24 -11.30 22.70
C ARG A 318 3.70 -11.30 23.14
N GLY A 319 4.59 -10.67 22.37
CA GLY A 319 6.03 -10.71 22.56
C GLY A 319 6.62 -12.10 22.30
N GLU A 320 6.00 -12.90 21.47
CA GLU A 320 6.41 -14.26 21.08
C GLU A 320 7.00 -14.31 19.66
N MET A 321 6.96 -13.20 18.91
CA MET A 321 7.50 -13.13 17.55
C MET A 321 9.02 -13.39 17.56
N THR A 322 9.45 -14.26 16.67
CA THR A 322 10.87 -14.56 16.45
C THR A 322 11.27 -14.23 15.02
N TRP A 323 12.49 -13.76 14.85
CA TRP A 323 13.12 -13.61 13.54
C TRP A 323 13.93 -14.86 13.24
N ARG A 324 13.73 -15.45 12.05
CA ARG A 324 14.36 -16.70 11.60
C ARG A 324 14.17 -17.88 12.58
N GLY A 325 13.10 -17.85 13.39
CA GLY A 325 12.83 -18.86 14.41
C GLY A 325 13.85 -18.92 15.57
N GLN A 326 14.77 -17.96 15.65
CA GLN A 326 15.90 -17.98 16.59
C GLN A 326 15.89 -16.79 17.55
N GLN A 327 15.87 -15.56 17.02
CA GLN A 327 15.96 -14.36 17.83
C GLN A 327 14.56 -13.79 18.10
N ARG A 328 14.21 -13.62 19.37
CA ARG A 328 12.95 -12.97 19.76
C ARG A 328 12.98 -11.48 19.41
N ILE A 329 11.92 -11.00 18.80
CA ILE A 329 11.73 -9.58 18.54
C ILE A 329 11.35 -8.88 19.85
N ARG A 330 12.11 -7.81 20.18
CA ARG A 330 11.98 -7.08 21.45
C ARG A 330 11.72 -5.58 21.22
N PRO A 331 10.47 -5.15 21.01
CA PRO A 331 10.16 -3.73 20.84
C PRO A 331 10.55 -2.88 22.07
N GLU A 332 10.63 -3.47 23.25
CA GLU A 332 11.11 -2.82 24.47
C GLU A 332 12.58 -2.40 24.41
N ALA A 333 13.37 -2.94 23.48
CA ALA A 333 14.74 -2.52 23.23
C ALA A 333 14.85 -1.14 22.53
N ILE A 334 13.77 -0.69 21.88
CA ILE A 334 13.74 0.60 21.19
C ILE A 334 13.77 1.73 22.22
N ARG A 335 14.85 2.55 22.19
CA ARG A 335 15.07 3.67 23.12
C ARG A 335 15.30 5.01 22.42
N ARG A 336 15.73 4.99 21.15
CA ARG A 336 16.16 6.17 20.38
C ARG A 336 15.18 6.55 19.27
N THR A 337 14.64 5.58 18.54
CA THR A 337 13.67 5.78 17.46
C THR A 337 12.33 6.27 18.03
N ALA A 338 11.94 7.52 17.76
CA ALA A 338 10.66 8.02 18.24
C ALA A 338 9.49 7.36 17.49
N LEU A 339 8.37 7.11 18.18
CA LEU A 339 7.21 6.40 17.66
C LEU A 339 6.01 7.33 17.52
N LEU A 340 5.48 7.41 16.31
CA LEU A 340 4.16 7.97 16.02
C LEU A 340 3.23 6.85 15.52
N THR A 341 2.03 6.74 16.08
CA THR A 341 0.97 5.90 15.51
C THR A 341 -0.14 6.77 14.95
N VAL A 342 -0.64 6.41 13.76
CA VAL A 342 -1.74 7.09 13.08
C VAL A 342 -2.84 6.08 12.80
N GLU A 343 -4.06 6.36 13.24
CA GLU A 343 -5.24 5.52 13.04
C GLU A 343 -6.39 6.31 12.42
N ALA A 344 -7.39 5.64 11.87
CA ALA A 344 -8.60 6.25 11.36
C ALA A 344 -9.83 5.77 12.14
N GLU A 345 -10.72 6.71 12.50
CA GLU A 345 -11.91 6.42 13.29
C GLU A 345 -12.86 5.38 12.67
N LYS A 346 -12.96 5.40 11.33
CA LYS A 346 -13.87 4.54 10.55
C LYS A 346 -13.11 3.49 9.72
N ASP A 347 -11.96 3.05 10.24
CA ASP A 347 -11.18 2.01 9.57
C ASP A 347 -11.85 0.64 9.76
N ASP A 348 -12.25 0.04 8.64
CA ASP A 348 -12.90 -1.27 8.56
C ASP A 348 -11.93 -2.42 8.26
N ILE A 349 -10.64 -2.10 8.07
CA ILE A 349 -9.56 -3.05 7.81
C ILE A 349 -8.68 -3.21 9.05
N THR A 350 -8.20 -2.10 9.62
CA THR A 350 -7.38 -2.07 10.84
C THR A 350 -8.05 -1.15 11.87
N ALA A 351 -8.73 -1.72 12.84
CA ALA A 351 -9.55 -0.97 13.78
C ALA A 351 -8.70 -0.10 14.73
N VAL A 352 -9.37 0.92 15.28
CA VAL A 352 -8.79 1.81 16.30
C VAL A 352 -8.26 1.00 17.49
N GLY A 353 -7.02 1.29 17.86
CA GLY A 353 -6.30 0.62 18.94
C GLY A 353 -5.33 -0.46 18.45
N GLN A 354 -5.54 -1.01 17.24
CA GLN A 354 -4.63 -2.04 16.71
C GLN A 354 -3.23 -1.51 16.46
N THR A 355 -3.11 -0.33 15.82
CA THR A 355 -1.80 0.29 15.57
C THR A 355 -1.24 0.89 16.86
N ALA A 356 -2.07 1.53 17.66
CA ALA A 356 -1.70 2.14 18.94
C ALA A 356 -1.13 1.15 19.95
N ALA A 357 -1.43 -0.15 19.83
CA ALA A 357 -0.84 -1.22 20.63
C ALA A 357 0.69 -1.23 20.60
N ALA A 358 1.33 -0.69 19.56
CA ALA A 358 2.79 -0.51 19.48
C ALA A 358 3.36 0.28 20.68
N HIS A 359 2.59 1.22 21.23
CA HIS A 359 3.03 2.00 22.39
C HIS A 359 3.20 1.16 23.66
N ALA A 360 2.38 0.12 23.82
CA ALA A 360 2.49 -0.81 24.95
C ALA A 360 3.66 -1.78 24.78
N LEU A 361 4.10 -2.05 23.55
CA LEU A 361 5.24 -2.89 23.24
C LEU A 361 6.56 -2.12 23.37
N CYS A 362 6.61 -0.87 22.93
CA CYS A 362 7.82 -0.03 22.95
C CYS A 362 8.03 0.63 24.33
N THR A 363 8.07 -0.17 25.39
CA THR A 363 8.16 0.33 26.78
C THR A 363 9.49 1.01 27.09
N GLY A 364 10.55 0.74 26.32
CA GLY A 364 11.85 1.40 26.44
C GLY A 364 11.85 2.88 26.01
N LEU A 365 10.80 3.32 25.27
CA LEU A 365 10.70 4.70 24.82
C LEU A 365 10.11 5.62 25.91
N PRO A 366 10.76 6.76 26.21
CA PRO A 366 10.17 7.76 27.11
C PRO A 366 8.96 8.42 26.47
N ALA A 367 8.03 8.92 27.31
CA ALA A 367 6.75 9.51 26.87
C ALA A 367 6.93 10.62 25.82
N LYS A 368 7.98 11.47 25.95
CA LYS A 368 8.28 12.54 24.99
C LYS A 368 8.67 12.09 23.59
N ARG A 369 8.98 10.79 23.40
CA ARG A 369 9.30 10.17 22.11
C ARG A 369 8.14 9.31 21.59
N ARG A 370 6.97 9.39 22.19
CA ARG A 370 5.77 8.64 21.79
C ARG A 370 4.63 9.58 21.50
N GLN A 371 4.03 9.48 20.33
CA GLN A 371 2.85 10.25 19.94
C GLN A 371 1.83 9.35 19.27
N GLN A 372 0.56 9.55 19.58
CA GLN A 372 -0.57 8.87 18.96
C GLN A 372 -1.49 9.89 18.32
N TYR A 373 -2.00 9.58 17.14
CA TYR A 373 -3.00 10.38 16.46
C TYR A 373 -4.09 9.50 15.86
N MET A 374 -5.34 9.82 16.13
CA MET A 374 -6.50 9.19 15.50
C MET A 374 -7.20 10.24 14.63
N GLN A 375 -7.36 9.97 13.34
CA GLN A 375 -8.01 10.87 12.40
C GLN A 375 -9.52 10.69 12.42
N PRO A 376 -10.30 11.69 12.89
CA PRO A 376 -11.75 11.62 12.89
C PRO A 376 -12.34 11.55 11.49
N GLY A 377 -13.39 10.75 11.34
CA GLY A 377 -14.18 10.61 10.10
C GLY A 377 -13.46 9.95 8.92
N ALA A 378 -12.20 9.52 9.09
CA ALA A 378 -11.46 8.81 8.04
C ALA A 378 -11.72 7.31 8.10
N GLY A 379 -11.76 6.66 6.94
CA GLY A 379 -11.60 5.22 6.79
C GLY A 379 -10.15 4.88 6.41
N HIS A 380 -9.85 3.60 6.19
CA HIS A 380 -8.50 3.07 5.97
C HIS A 380 -7.68 3.87 4.96
N TYR A 381 -8.21 4.09 3.75
CA TYR A 381 -7.50 4.82 2.69
C TYR A 381 -7.33 6.32 3.02
N GLY A 382 -8.17 6.87 3.89
CA GLY A 382 -8.12 8.28 4.29
C GLY A 382 -6.91 8.65 5.15
N VAL A 383 -6.15 7.67 5.67
CA VAL A 383 -4.93 7.97 6.44
C VAL A 383 -3.73 8.29 5.54
N PHE A 384 -3.74 7.88 4.28
CA PHE A 384 -2.62 8.08 3.36
C PHE A 384 -3.02 8.69 2.00
N SER A 385 -4.30 9.01 1.79
CA SER A 385 -4.75 9.66 0.56
C SER A 385 -5.89 10.65 0.80
N GLY A 386 -6.11 11.56 -0.17
CA GLY A 386 -7.19 12.52 -0.16
C GLY A 386 -6.97 13.72 0.77
N ARG A 387 -8.04 14.51 0.98
CA ARG A 387 -7.95 15.80 1.67
C ARG A 387 -7.44 15.68 3.11
N ARG A 388 -7.97 14.71 3.91
CA ARG A 388 -7.56 14.55 5.31
C ARG A 388 -6.09 14.19 5.46
N TRP A 389 -5.59 13.35 4.56
CA TRP A 389 -4.16 13.07 4.47
C TRP A 389 -3.37 14.36 4.24
N ARG A 390 -3.69 15.10 3.18
CA ARG A 390 -2.92 16.28 2.77
C ARG A 390 -2.94 17.41 3.79
N GLU A 391 -4.11 17.66 4.43
CA GLU A 391 -4.32 18.84 5.28
C GLU A 391 -4.12 18.58 6.78
N GLN A 392 -4.28 17.34 7.25
CA GLN A 392 -4.31 17.05 8.68
C GLN A 392 -3.25 16.04 9.12
N ILE A 393 -3.05 14.95 8.38
CA ILE A 393 -2.15 13.86 8.80
C ILE A 393 -0.72 14.16 8.38
N ALA A 394 -0.46 14.45 7.09
CA ALA A 394 0.88 14.70 6.58
C ALA A 394 1.61 15.87 7.30
N PRO A 395 0.94 17.01 7.63
CA PRO A 395 1.57 18.06 8.42
C PRO A 395 2.02 17.61 9.82
N ARG A 396 1.25 16.73 10.49
CA ARG A 396 1.61 16.17 11.80
C ARG A 396 2.82 15.25 11.71
N ILE A 397 2.89 14.42 10.67
CA ILE A 397 4.04 13.56 10.43
C ILE A 397 5.28 14.42 10.14
N ALA A 398 5.16 15.43 9.30
CA ALA A 398 6.26 16.35 9.01
C ALA A 398 6.74 17.10 10.26
N GLU A 399 5.82 17.50 11.15
CA GLU A 399 6.17 18.11 12.43
C GLU A 399 6.89 17.12 13.34
N PHE A 400 6.40 15.89 13.46
CA PHE A 400 7.02 14.84 14.24
C PHE A 400 8.43 14.50 13.76
N ILE A 401 8.65 14.47 12.43
CA ILE A 401 9.96 14.31 11.82
C ILE A 401 10.91 15.46 12.25
N ARG A 402 10.46 16.72 12.14
CA ARG A 402 11.27 17.88 12.54
C ARG A 402 11.62 17.93 14.02
N GLN A 403 10.74 17.44 14.89
CA GLN A 403 10.97 17.41 16.34
C GLN A 403 12.03 16.39 16.78
N HIS A 404 12.30 15.39 15.93
CA HIS A 404 13.13 14.25 16.29
C HIS A 404 14.30 14.01 15.31
N GLY A 405 14.41 14.87 14.27
CA GLY A 405 15.47 14.88 13.26
C GLY A 405 16.67 15.75 13.62
#